data_b8ce9a9ed020fdb15c89b8a0984debb3
#
_entry.id   b8ce9a9ed020fdb15c89b8a0984debb3
#
_cell.length_a   1.000
_cell.length_b   1.000
_cell.length_c   1.000
_cell.angle_alpha   90.00
_cell.angle_beta   90.00
_cell.angle_gamma   90.00
#
_symmetry.space_group_name_H-M   'P 1'
#
loop_
_entity.id
_entity.type
_entity.pdbx_description
1 polymer ?
#
loop_
_entity_poly.entity_id
_entity_poly.type
_entity_poly.pdbx_seq_one_letter_code
_entity_poly.pdbx_strand_id
1 'polypeptide(L)'
;MKILWIVNVVLNDFSRHLYKKDGNGVWMDALLTDFKQKKEHEIVVATVLPTKETIKYTFDGVTYYALPDNYPLLYNENKKGNILAWQNLLTQEKPDLIQVWGTEFTHGLCALRQAKGIPSVIYMQGYLGSIARYYQAGIPYEDLKKTVTLRDFLKGDSILQQQKKYQKSAFKEKEMLTLSGNIISENEWCNSNIRAIVPNIKTHALALSINKVFAQKQWDISKIERHSLTCTASGYTIKGLHVVLRAAAILKDKYPDLKVYVPGTKMVGGSSLKEKLKKNGYTKYIENLIKELGIEKHIVWLGRISQEELAERYAKTHVFIMSSAIENHSSSLKEGMMVGVPCVSTAVGGIPEYVKHGENGFLYRFEEYPLAAEYIEEIFENDDLARKMSLNARASALALHEGNDLYQKIIRIYKSVLEEKKS
;
A
#
# COMPACT_ATOMS: atom_id res chain seq x y z
N MET A 1 -11.20 -14.15 -23.77
CA MET A 1 -12.00 -13.22 -22.93
C MET A 1 -11.50 -11.81 -23.14
N LYS A 2 -12.39 -10.84 -23.15
CA LYS A 2 -12.05 -9.42 -23.08
C LYS A 2 -12.23 -8.94 -21.63
N ILE A 3 -11.18 -8.45 -21.01
CA ILE A 3 -11.14 -8.10 -19.59
C ILE A 3 -10.92 -6.60 -19.45
N LEU A 4 -11.80 -5.91 -18.72
CA LEU A 4 -11.62 -4.50 -18.38
C LEU A 4 -11.00 -4.37 -17.01
N TRP A 5 -9.78 -3.82 -16.95
CA TRP A 5 -9.13 -3.42 -15.71
C TRP A 5 -9.44 -1.95 -15.40
N ILE A 6 -10.06 -1.70 -14.27
CA ILE A 6 -10.29 -0.36 -13.73
C ILE A 6 -9.21 -0.12 -12.68
N VAL A 7 -8.34 0.86 -12.94
CA VAL A 7 -7.13 1.07 -12.14
C VAL A 7 -7.08 2.46 -11.50
N ASN A 8 -6.46 2.53 -10.32
CA ASN A 8 -6.31 3.75 -9.53
C ASN A 8 -5.07 4.57 -9.91
N VAL A 9 -4.21 4.01 -10.75
CA VAL A 9 -2.93 4.60 -11.16
C VAL A 9 -2.74 4.48 -12.66
N VAL A 10 -1.83 5.26 -13.23
CA VAL A 10 -1.47 5.16 -14.64
C VAL A 10 -0.34 4.13 -14.76
N LEU A 11 -0.57 3.08 -15.56
CA LEU A 11 0.41 2.04 -15.81
C LEU A 11 1.53 2.53 -16.74
N ASN A 12 2.67 1.85 -16.73
CA ASN A 12 3.91 2.31 -17.36
C ASN A 12 3.76 2.74 -18.81
N ASP A 13 3.19 1.89 -19.67
CA ASP A 13 3.11 2.22 -21.11
C ASP A 13 2.24 3.45 -21.35
N PHE A 14 1.13 3.53 -20.65
CA PHE A 14 0.23 4.67 -20.77
C PHE A 14 0.84 5.94 -20.18
N SER A 15 1.59 5.81 -19.06
CA SER A 15 2.32 6.93 -18.46
C SER A 15 3.44 7.44 -19.36
N ARG A 16 4.18 6.55 -20.00
CA ARG A 16 5.20 6.92 -20.99
C ARG A 16 4.61 7.64 -22.18
N HIS A 17 3.43 7.19 -22.65
CA HIS A 17 2.70 7.86 -23.73
C HIS A 17 2.29 9.30 -23.33
N LEU A 18 1.63 9.44 -22.16
CA LEU A 18 1.07 10.72 -21.71
C LEU A 18 2.12 11.70 -21.17
N TYR A 19 3.10 11.19 -20.40
CA TYR A 19 3.97 12.00 -19.54
C TYR A 19 5.47 11.82 -19.80
N LYS A 20 5.87 10.94 -20.70
CA LYS A 20 7.28 10.60 -21.01
C LYS A 20 8.07 10.07 -19.79
N LYS A 21 7.40 9.41 -18.86
CA LYS A 21 7.97 8.83 -17.64
C LYS A 21 7.21 7.59 -17.22
N ASP A 22 7.84 6.76 -16.37
CA ASP A 22 7.19 5.58 -15.82
C ASP A 22 6.02 5.93 -14.91
N GLY A 23 5.05 5.02 -14.84
CA GLY A 23 3.88 5.09 -13.99
C GLY A 23 4.16 4.68 -12.54
N ASN A 24 3.08 4.59 -11.76
CA ASN A 24 3.15 4.21 -10.35
C ASN A 24 2.56 2.81 -10.08
N GLY A 25 2.23 2.05 -11.13
CA GLY A 25 1.51 0.77 -11.03
C GLY A 25 2.41 -0.47 -11.12
N VAL A 26 3.64 -0.41 -10.61
CA VAL A 26 4.69 -1.43 -10.80
C VAL A 26 4.21 -2.85 -10.52
N TRP A 27 3.39 -3.06 -9.48
CA TRP A 27 2.86 -4.39 -9.12
C TRP A 27 1.84 -4.93 -10.15
N MET A 28 1.08 -4.07 -10.83
CA MET A 28 0.17 -4.46 -11.90
C MET A 28 0.88 -4.60 -13.25
N ASP A 29 1.92 -3.80 -13.50
CA ASP A 29 2.69 -3.85 -14.74
C ASP A 29 3.36 -5.21 -14.96
N ALA A 30 3.82 -5.88 -13.89
CA ALA A 30 4.38 -7.21 -13.98
C ALA A 30 3.34 -8.22 -14.52
N LEU A 31 2.14 -8.25 -13.90
CA LEU A 31 1.05 -9.11 -14.36
C LEU A 31 0.58 -8.74 -15.77
N LEU A 32 0.49 -7.44 -16.09
CA LEU A 32 0.12 -6.99 -17.45
C LEU A 32 1.14 -7.45 -18.50
N THR A 33 2.41 -7.52 -18.14
CA THR A 33 3.46 -8.06 -19.02
C THR A 33 3.19 -9.52 -19.35
N ASP A 34 2.77 -10.35 -18.40
CA ASP A 34 2.40 -11.74 -18.65
C ASP A 34 1.21 -11.83 -19.65
N PHE A 35 0.18 -10.99 -19.49
CA PHE A 35 -0.94 -10.92 -20.44
C PHE A 35 -0.48 -10.56 -21.86
N LYS A 36 0.45 -9.60 -22.01
CA LYS A 36 1.00 -9.19 -23.29
C LYS A 36 1.81 -10.30 -23.97
N GLN A 37 2.58 -11.06 -23.18
CA GLN A 37 3.38 -12.18 -23.70
C GLN A 37 2.50 -13.36 -24.16
N LYS A 38 1.49 -13.70 -23.35
CA LYS A 38 0.59 -14.85 -23.65
C LYS A 38 -0.36 -14.58 -24.81
N LYS A 39 -0.88 -13.35 -24.94
CA LYS A 39 -1.83 -12.93 -26.00
C LYS A 39 -3.12 -13.78 -26.10
N GLU A 40 -3.48 -14.47 -25.03
CA GLU A 40 -4.67 -15.35 -24.98
C GLU A 40 -5.96 -14.58 -24.68
N HIS A 41 -5.84 -13.36 -24.18
CA HIS A 41 -6.94 -12.53 -23.71
C HIS A 41 -6.74 -11.07 -24.11
N GLU A 42 -7.85 -10.38 -24.40
CA GLU A 42 -7.84 -8.94 -24.64
C GLU A 42 -7.91 -8.18 -23.32
N ILE A 43 -7.01 -7.24 -23.13
CA ILE A 43 -6.99 -6.37 -21.95
C ILE A 43 -7.31 -4.94 -22.34
N VAL A 44 -8.32 -4.39 -21.68
CA VAL A 44 -8.63 -2.96 -21.69
C VAL A 44 -8.33 -2.40 -20.31
N VAL A 45 -7.56 -1.34 -20.22
CA VAL A 45 -7.20 -0.65 -18.96
C VAL A 45 -7.86 0.72 -18.96
N ALA A 46 -8.64 1.03 -17.94
CA ALA A 46 -9.29 2.32 -17.80
C ALA A 46 -8.96 3.00 -16.46
N THR A 47 -8.66 4.27 -16.51
CA THR A 47 -8.46 5.15 -15.35
C THR A 47 -9.13 6.51 -15.58
N VAL A 48 -9.14 7.36 -14.55
CA VAL A 48 -9.67 8.73 -14.61
C VAL A 48 -8.51 9.72 -14.46
N LEU A 49 -8.43 10.68 -15.39
CA LEU A 49 -7.38 11.70 -15.39
C LEU A 49 -7.96 13.10 -15.66
N PRO A 50 -7.26 14.19 -15.27
CA PRO A 50 -7.67 15.55 -15.51
C PRO A 50 -7.46 15.95 -17.00
N THR A 51 -8.24 15.32 -17.87
CA THR A 51 -8.26 15.57 -19.31
C THR A 51 -9.56 16.27 -19.71
N LYS A 52 -9.59 16.93 -20.88
CA LYS A 52 -10.81 17.58 -21.40
C LYS A 52 -11.77 16.56 -22.02
N GLU A 53 -11.21 15.52 -22.59
CA GLU A 53 -11.93 14.48 -23.33
C GLU A 53 -11.30 13.10 -23.04
N THR A 54 -11.99 12.05 -23.44
CA THR A 54 -11.50 10.67 -23.32
C THR A 54 -10.29 10.46 -24.22
N ILE A 55 -9.19 10.00 -23.65
CA ILE A 55 -8.00 9.57 -24.40
C ILE A 55 -8.06 8.06 -24.55
N LYS A 56 -7.96 7.59 -25.80
CA LYS A 56 -7.78 6.16 -26.12
C LYS A 56 -6.40 5.96 -26.71
N TYR A 57 -5.67 4.95 -26.24
CA TYR A 57 -4.35 4.59 -26.72
C TYR A 57 -4.20 3.07 -26.75
N THR A 58 -3.69 2.52 -27.84
CA THR A 58 -3.43 1.08 -27.93
C THR A 58 -1.94 0.85 -28.12
N PHE A 59 -1.39 -0.01 -27.31
CA PHE A 59 0.02 -0.38 -27.37
C PHE A 59 0.21 -1.83 -26.93
N ASP A 60 0.97 -2.59 -27.70
CA ASP A 60 1.36 -3.99 -27.44
C ASP A 60 0.16 -4.88 -27.04
N GLY A 61 -0.93 -4.78 -27.81
CA GLY A 61 -2.15 -5.59 -27.62
C GLY A 61 -3.05 -5.15 -26.47
N VAL A 62 -2.70 -4.08 -25.74
CA VAL A 62 -3.50 -3.53 -24.66
C VAL A 62 -4.12 -2.20 -25.06
N THR A 63 -5.41 -2.02 -24.80
CA THR A 63 -6.10 -0.75 -25.04
C THR A 63 -6.25 0.02 -23.72
N TYR A 64 -5.75 1.25 -23.67
CA TYR A 64 -5.80 2.12 -22.52
C TYR A 64 -6.81 3.25 -22.72
N TYR A 65 -7.52 3.59 -21.65
CA TYR A 65 -8.44 4.72 -21.58
C TYR A 65 -8.11 5.63 -20.41
N ALA A 66 -8.06 6.94 -20.65
CA ALA A 66 -8.19 7.97 -19.64
C ALA A 66 -9.53 8.65 -19.79
N LEU A 67 -10.44 8.45 -18.86
CA LEU A 67 -11.74 9.12 -18.83
C LEU A 67 -11.59 10.51 -18.19
N PRO A 68 -12.27 11.54 -18.74
CA PRO A 68 -12.10 12.92 -18.29
C PRO A 68 -12.82 13.15 -16.96
N ASP A 69 -12.09 13.56 -15.95
CA ASP A 69 -12.57 14.22 -14.73
C ASP A 69 -11.37 14.81 -13.96
N ASN A 70 -11.67 15.43 -12.82
CA ASN A 70 -10.66 15.74 -11.82
C ASN A 70 -9.97 14.47 -11.34
N TYR A 71 -8.82 14.63 -10.64
CA TYR A 71 -8.10 13.48 -10.07
C TYR A 71 -9.04 12.52 -9.33
N PRO A 72 -8.73 11.20 -9.29
CA PRO A 72 -9.57 10.18 -8.67
C PRO A 72 -10.05 10.50 -7.25
N LEU A 73 -9.25 11.22 -6.46
CA LEU A 73 -9.60 11.69 -5.11
C LEU A 73 -10.81 12.61 -5.03
N LEU A 74 -11.12 13.33 -6.11
CA LEU A 74 -12.22 14.31 -6.21
C LEU A 74 -13.34 13.81 -7.13
N TYR A 75 -13.24 12.55 -7.57
CA TYR A 75 -14.20 11.98 -8.51
C TYR A 75 -15.61 11.93 -7.93
N ASN A 76 -16.56 12.42 -8.71
CA ASN A 76 -17.99 12.35 -8.39
C ASN A 76 -18.68 11.27 -9.23
N GLU A 77 -18.92 10.12 -8.63
CA GLU A 77 -19.56 8.97 -9.26
C GLU A 77 -21.01 9.21 -9.70
N ASN A 78 -21.64 10.27 -9.24
CA ASN A 78 -23.02 10.65 -9.59
C ASN A 78 -23.09 11.75 -10.66
N LYS A 79 -21.96 12.29 -11.11
CA LYS A 79 -21.91 13.32 -12.16
C LYS A 79 -22.33 12.71 -13.50
N LYS A 80 -23.33 13.31 -14.17
CA LYS A 80 -23.90 12.81 -15.42
C LYS A 80 -22.84 12.53 -16.49
N GLY A 81 -21.85 13.41 -16.64
CA GLY A 81 -20.72 13.20 -17.58
C GLY A 81 -19.90 11.97 -17.28
N ASN A 82 -19.64 11.68 -16.01
CA ASN A 82 -18.87 10.51 -15.57
C ASN A 82 -19.65 9.22 -15.82
N ILE A 83 -20.96 9.22 -15.52
CA ILE A 83 -21.86 8.10 -15.82
C ILE A 83 -21.84 7.81 -17.32
N LEU A 84 -22.01 8.83 -18.15
CA LEU A 84 -22.03 8.68 -19.61
C LEU A 84 -20.68 8.18 -20.15
N ALA A 85 -19.56 8.64 -19.61
CA ALA A 85 -18.23 8.20 -20.02
C ALA A 85 -18.04 6.70 -19.79
N TRP A 86 -18.47 6.16 -18.63
CA TRP A 86 -18.43 4.71 -18.36
C TRP A 86 -19.41 3.93 -19.21
N GLN A 87 -20.64 4.45 -19.43
CA GLN A 87 -21.62 3.80 -20.32
C GLN A 87 -21.07 3.66 -21.74
N ASN A 88 -20.47 4.72 -22.28
CA ASN A 88 -19.86 4.72 -23.61
C ASN A 88 -18.72 3.71 -23.70
N LEU A 89 -17.80 3.68 -22.72
CA LEU A 89 -16.70 2.73 -22.69
C LEU A 89 -17.21 1.29 -22.65
N LEU A 90 -18.14 0.97 -21.75
CA LEU A 90 -18.70 -0.37 -21.62
C LEU A 90 -19.46 -0.81 -22.87
N THR A 91 -20.19 0.11 -23.52
CA THR A 91 -20.91 -0.16 -24.78
C THR A 91 -19.93 -0.40 -25.93
N GLN A 92 -18.84 0.36 -25.99
CA GLN A 92 -17.82 0.25 -27.03
C GLN A 92 -16.99 -1.02 -26.89
N GLU A 93 -16.50 -1.30 -25.68
CA GLU A 93 -15.55 -2.39 -25.46
C GLU A 93 -16.21 -3.74 -25.18
N LYS A 94 -17.44 -3.76 -24.65
CA LYS A 94 -18.23 -4.98 -24.33
C LYS A 94 -17.38 -6.04 -23.62
N PRO A 95 -16.78 -5.73 -22.45
CA PRO A 95 -15.94 -6.67 -21.75
C PRO A 95 -16.74 -7.87 -21.23
N ASP A 96 -16.14 -9.05 -21.24
CA ASP A 96 -16.70 -10.27 -20.65
C ASP A 96 -16.65 -10.20 -19.11
N LEU A 97 -15.62 -9.52 -18.56
CA LEU A 97 -15.36 -9.42 -17.13
C LEU A 97 -14.74 -8.06 -16.78
N ILE A 98 -15.09 -7.54 -15.61
CA ILE A 98 -14.50 -6.33 -15.04
C ILE A 98 -13.67 -6.68 -13.81
N GLN A 99 -12.40 -6.30 -13.81
CA GLN A 99 -11.56 -6.29 -12.61
C GLN A 99 -11.37 -4.86 -12.12
N VAL A 100 -11.74 -4.59 -10.86
CA VAL A 100 -11.45 -3.32 -10.20
C VAL A 100 -10.22 -3.51 -9.30
N TRP A 101 -9.20 -2.65 -9.47
CA TRP A 101 -7.98 -2.67 -8.69
C TRP A 101 -8.03 -1.68 -7.53
N GLY A 102 -8.61 -2.12 -6.41
CA GLY A 102 -8.79 -1.34 -5.19
C GLY A 102 -10.14 -0.62 -5.11
N THR A 103 -10.50 -0.26 -3.90
CA THR A 103 -11.77 0.41 -3.53
C THR A 103 -11.58 1.87 -3.11
N GLU A 104 -10.33 2.35 -3.12
CA GLU A 104 -9.94 3.65 -2.58
C GLU A 104 -10.60 4.82 -3.29
N PHE A 105 -10.97 4.64 -4.57
CA PHE A 105 -11.56 5.69 -5.41
C PHE A 105 -12.90 5.26 -5.99
N THR A 106 -13.80 6.22 -6.13
CA THR A 106 -15.21 5.96 -6.49
C THR A 106 -15.47 5.83 -7.99
N HIS A 107 -14.46 5.98 -8.86
CA HIS A 107 -14.62 5.74 -10.29
C HIS A 107 -14.92 4.25 -10.59
N GLY A 108 -14.35 3.33 -9.80
CA GLY A 108 -14.74 1.92 -9.85
C GLY A 108 -16.21 1.70 -9.51
N LEU A 109 -16.73 2.40 -8.49
CA LEU A 109 -18.17 2.37 -8.16
C LEU A 109 -19.04 2.87 -9.31
N CYS A 110 -18.64 4.00 -9.92
CA CYS A 110 -19.36 4.54 -11.08
C CYS A 110 -19.46 3.52 -12.22
N ALA A 111 -18.34 2.87 -12.54
CA ALA A 111 -18.31 1.82 -13.56
C ALA A 111 -19.19 0.62 -13.21
N LEU A 112 -19.09 0.10 -11.99
CA LEU A 112 -19.87 -1.07 -11.55
C LEU A 112 -21.38 -0.80 -11.58
N ARG A 113 -21.83 0.40 -11.23
CA ARG A 113 -23.24 0.82 -11.34
C ARG A 113 -23.74 0.80 -12.79
N GLN A 114 -22.87 1.02 -13.79
CA GLN A 114 -23.21 1.00 -15.20
C GLN A 114 -23.02 -0.39 -15.84
N ALA A 115 -22.28 -1.28 -15.20
CA ALA A 115 -21.88 -2.59 -15.71
C ALA A 115 -22.98 -3.66 -15.55
N LYS A 116 -24.25 -3.28 -15.70
CA LYS A 116 -25.40 -4.19 -15.51
C LYS A 116 -25.20 -5.50 -16.26
N GLY A 117 -25.11 -6.56 -15.48
CA GLY A 117 -25.01 -7.90 -16.04
C GLY A 117 -23.59 -8.34 -16.47
N ILE A 118 -22.54 -7.52 -16.35
CA ILE A 118 -21.15 -7.95 -16.58
C ILE A 118 -20.57 -8.48 -15.26
N PRO A 119 -20.04 -9.71 -15.21
CA PRO A 119 -19.36 -10.25 -14.03
C PRO A 119 -18.20 -9.36 -13.62
N SER A 120 -17.98 -9.22 -12.31
CA SER A 120 -16.88 -8.39 -11.82
C SER A 120 -16.21 -9.00 -10.61
N VAL A 121 -14.94 -8.62 -10.39
CA VAL A 121 -14.15 -8.97 -9.22
C VAL A 121 -13.32 -7.77 -8.78
N ILE A 122 -13.16 -7.58 -7.46
CA ILE A 122 -12.41 -6.47 -6.88
C ILE A 122 -11.16 -7.01 -6.20
N TYR A 123 -9.98 -6.52 -6.58
CA TYR A 123 -8.75 -6.79 -5.83
C TYR A 123 -8.65 -5.84 -4.63
N MET A 124 -8.56 -6.40 -3.43
CA MET A 124 -8.51 -5.64 -2.18
C MET A 124 -7.09 -5.19 -1.85
N GLN A 125 -6.76 -3.93 -2.16
CA GLN A 125 -5.47 -3.32 -1.76
C GLN A 125 -5.46 -2.92 -0.28
N GLY A 126 -6.59 -2.42 0.22
CA GLY A 126 -6.84 -2.08 1.61
C GLY A 126 -8.31 -2.25 1.96
N TYR A 127 -8.64 -2.24 3.25
CA TYR A 127 -10.03 -2.20 3.72
C TYR A 127 -10.30 -0.82 4.33
N LEU A 128 -11.10 0.00 3.64
CA LEU A 128 -11.33 1.40 4.01
C LEU A 128 -12.01 1.55 5.36
N GLY A 129 -12.86 0.59 5.73
CA GLY A 129 -13.50 0.58 7.04
C GLY A 129 -12.50 0.51 8.20
N SER A 130 -11.45 -0.28 8.08
CA SER A 130 -10.38 -0.33 9.09
C SER A 130 -9.45 0.87 9.00
N ILE A 131 -9.10 1.32 7.79
CA ILE A 131 -8.32 2.56 7.62
C ILE A 131 -9.03 3.72 8.32
N ALA A 132 -10.32 3.90 8.09
CA ALA A 132 -11.12 4.94 8.74
C ALA A 132 -11.11 4.84 10.28
N ARG A 133 -11.16 3.62 10.82
CA ARG A 133 -11.13 3.37 12.26
C ARG A 133 -9.80 3.79 12.89
N TYR A 134 -8.68 3.43 12.24
CA TYR A 134 -7.33 3.60 12.79
C TYR A 134 -6.58 4.81 12.24
N TYR A 135 -7.23 5.70 11.49
CA TYR A 135 -6.57 6.79 10.78
C TYR A 135 -5.79 7.76 11.67
N GLN A 136 -6.24 7.99 12.91
CA GLN A 136 -5.54 8.84 13.88
C GLN A 136 -4.25 8.19 14.42
N ALA A 137 -4.12 6.87 14.28
CA ALA A 137 -2.93 6.11 14.67
C ALA A 137 -2.45 6.40 16.11
N GLY A 138 -3.37 6.39 17.08
CA GLY A 138 -3.05 6.60 18.49
C GLY A 138 -2.56 8.00 18.87
N ILE A 139 -2.53 8.97 17.94
CA ILE A 139 -2.16 10.34 18.27
C ILE A 139 -3.24 10.98 19.14
N PRO A 140 -2.88 11.56 20.32
CA PRO A 140 -3.85 12.20 21.20
C PRO A 140 -4.66 13.30 20.50
N TYR A 141 -5.94 13.37 20.79
CA TYR A 141 -6.86 14.31 20.13
C TYR A 141 -6.40 15.79 20.27
N GLU A 142 -5.84 16.15 21.43
CA GLU A 142 -5.32 17.51 21.65
C GLU A 142 -4.11 17.83 20.75
N ASP A 143 -3.25 16.84 20.49
CA ASP A 143 -2.12 17.01 19.59
C ASP A 143 -2.59 17.12 18.13
N LEU A 144 -3.63 16.35 17.75
CA LEU A 144 -4.26 16.47 16.43
C LEU A 144 -4.80 17.88 16.20
N LYS A 145 -5.42 18.52 17.21
CA LYS A 145 -5.92 19.90 17.10
C LYS A 145 -4.77 20.92 17.01
N LYS A 146 -3.78 20.80 17.90
CA LYS A 146 -2.63 21.76 17.98
C LYS A 146 -1.78 21.74 16.71
N THR A 147 -1.78 20.64 15.99
CA THR A 147 -0.96 20.46 14.80
C THR A 147 -1.65 20.82 13.49
N VAL A 148 -2.95 21.16 13.49
CA VAL A 148 -3.64 21.67 12.29
C VAL A 148 -2.89 22.86 11.70
N THR A 149 -2.63 22.81 10.41
CA THR A 149 -1.92 23.86 9.68
C THR A 149 -2.88 24.71 8.85
N LEU A 150 -2.43 25.90 8.43
CA LEU A 150 -3.21 26.73 7.50
C LEU A 150 -3.54 25.98 6.20
N ARG A 151 -2.60 25.18 5.70
CA ARG A 151 -2.81 24.30 4.55
C ARG A 151 -3.98 23.32 4.79
N ASP A 152 -3.99 22.67 5.94
CA ASP A 152 -5.04 21.70 6.27
C ASP A 152 -6.41 22.38 6.36
N PHE A 153 -6.45 23.57 6.95
CA PHE A 153 -7.67 24.36 7.01
C PHE A 153 -8.20 24.73 5.60
N LEU A 154 -7.33 25.29 4.74
CA LEU A 154 -7.71 25.69 3.39
C LEU A 154 -8.10 24.51 2.48
N LYS A 155 -7.48 23.34 2.66
CA LYS A 155 -7.76 22.14 1.87
C LYS A 155 -8.82 21.22 2.46
N GLY A 156 -9.28 21.50 3.68
CA GLY A 156 -10.15 20.59 4.41
C GLY A 156 -9.48 19.18 4.57
N ASP A 157 -8.20 19.17 4.96
CA ASP A 157 -7.31 18.00 4.82
C ASP A 157 -6.54 17.67 6.12
N SER A 158 -7.04 18.16 7.27
CA SER A 158 -6.50 17.73 8.58
C SER A 158 -6.71 16.23 8.81
N ILE A 159 -5.94 15.63 9.71
CA ILE A 159 -6.05 14.20 10.03
C ILE A 159 -7.50 13.81 10.37
N LEU A 160 -8.20 14.61 11.18
CA LEU A 160 -9.59 14.37 11.53
C LEU A 160 -10.54 14.49 10.34
N GLN A 161 -10.27 15.42 9.41
CA GLN A 161 -11.07 15.58 8.21
C GLN A 161 -10.81 14.43 7.22
N GLN A 162 -9.56 13.97 7.10
CA GLN A 162 -9.23 12.80 6.30
C GLN A 162 -9.90 11.54 6.86
N GLN A 163 -9.88 11.34 8.17
CA GLN A 163 -10.61 10.22 8.80
C GLN A 163 -12.10 10.23 8.42
N LYS A 164 -12.77 11.40 8.49
CA LYS A 164 -14.16 11.53 8.06
C LYS A 164 -14.37 11.22 6.57
N LYS A 165 -13.41 11.57 5.72
CA LYS A 165 -13.45 11.20 4.29
C LYS A 165 -13.37 9.68 4.12
N TYR A 166 -12.46 9.00 4.82
CA TYR A 166 -12.35 7.55 4.80
C TYR A 166 -13.62 6.86 5.34
N GLN A 167 -14.24 7.39 6.40
CA GLN A 167 -15.53 6.90 6.89
C GLN A 167 -16.62 6.94 5.80
N LYS A 168 -16.72 8.05 5.06
CA LYS A 168 -17.65 8.17 3.92
C LYS A 168 -17.29 7.20 2.78
N SER A 169 -16.01 7.04 2.49
CA SER A 169 -15.56 6.12 1.44
C SER A 169 -15.83 4.65 1.79
N ALA A 170 -15.80 4.28 3.08
CA ALA A 170 -16.13 2.93 3.53
C ALA A 170 -17.60 2.53 3.21
N PHE A 171 -18.54 3.47 3.23
CA PHE A 171 -19.92 3.18 2.78
C PHE A 171 -19.97 2.90 1.28
N LYS A 172 -19.20 3.64 0.47
CA LYS A 172 -19.13 3.43 -0.98
C LYS A 172 -18.38 2.13 -1.31
N GLU A 173 -17.37 1.78 -0.53
CA GLU A 173 -16.68 0.49 -0.62
C GLU A 173 -17.67 -0.67 -0.42
N LYS A 174 -18.53 -0.61 0.62
CA LYS A 174 -19.57 -1.63 0.84
C LYS A 174 -20.48 -1.78 -0.37
N GLU A 175 -20.88 -0.69 -1.02
CA GLU A 175 -21.69 -0.73 -2.23
C GLU A 175 -20.93 -1.39 -3.40
N MET A 176 -19.64 -1.02 -3.61
CA MET A 176 -18.80 -1.64 -4.64
C MET A 176 -18.70 -3.16 -4.45
N LEU A 177 -18.44 -3.58 -3.21
CA LEU A 177 -18.34 -5.00 -2.84
C LEU A 177 -19.65 -5.74 -3.07
N THR A 178 -20.79 -5.12 -2.73
CA THR A 178 -22.13 -5.70 -2.96
C THR A 178 -22.44 -5.84 -4.45
N LEU A 179 -22.09 -4.85 -5.27
CA LEU A 179 -22.30 -4.87 -6.71
C LEU A 179 -21.43 -5.92 -7.41
N SER A 180 -20.21 -6.11 -6.95
CA SER A 180 -19.29 -7.10 -7.51
C SER A 180 -19.64 -8.53 -7.10
N GLY A 181 -19.93 -8.75 -5.81
CA GLY A 181 -20.15 -10.09 -5.24
C GLY A 181 -18.88 -10.94 -5.12
N ASN A 182 -17.75 -10.52 -5.71
CA ASN A 182 -16.49 -11.25 -5.73
C ASN A 182 -15.31 -10.35 -5.35
N ILE A 183 -14.40 -10.86 -4.52
CA ILE A 183 -13.13 -10.20 -4.21
C ILE A 183 -11.94 -11.12 -4.41
N ILE A 184 -10.82 -10.52 -4.71
CA ILE A 184 -9.49 -11.13 -4.61
C ILE A 184 -8.80 -10.50 -3.40
N SER A 185 -8.27 -11.31 -2.51
CA SER A 185 -7.50 -10.84 -1.36
C SER A 185 -6.31 -11.74 -1.05
N GLU A 186 -5.39 -11.24 -0.22
CA GLU A 186 -4.15 -11.96 0.13
C GLU A 186 -4.23 -12.66 1.49
N ASN A 187 -5.25 -12.38 2.31
CA ASN A 187 -5.30 -12.85 3.69
C ASN A 187 -6.73 -13.03 4.23
N GLU A 188 -6.85 -13.85 5.26
CA GLU A 188 -8.14 -14.15 5.88
C GLU A 188 -8.66 -13.03 6.78
N TRP A 189 -7.76 -12.18 7.32
CA TRP A 189 -8.18 -10.98 8.04
C TRP A 189 -9.04 -10.07 7.14
N CYS A 190 -8.62 -9.83 5.91
CA CYS A 190 -9.40 -9.05 4.93
C CYS A 190 -10.72 -9.74 4.62
N ASN A 191 -10.68 -11.03 4.30
CA ASN A 191 -11.87 -11.83 3.97
C ASN A 191 -12.91 -11.78 5.09
N SER A 192 -12.50 -11.97 6.33
CA SER A 192 -13.40 -11.97 7.50
C SER A 192 -14.06 -10.61 7.70
N ASN A 193 -13.30 -9.50 7.58
CA ASN A 193 -13.84 -8.16 7.69
C ASN A 193 -14.85 -7.85 6.57
N ILE A 194 -14.56 -8.28 5.34
CA ILE A 194 -15.45 -8.05 4.20
C ILE A 194 -16.71 -8.90 4.33
N ARG A 195 -16.62 -10.19 4.70
CA ARG A 195 -17.80 -11.04 4.96
C ARG A 195 -18.70 -10.49 6.08
N ALA A 196 -18.13 -9.81 7.06
CA ALA A 196 -18.92 -9.17 8.13
C ALA A 196 -19.83 -8.03 7.60
N ILE A 197 -19.47 -7.37 6.49
CA ILE A 197 -20.26 -6.28 5.89
C ILE A 197 -21.04 -6.69 4.64
N VAL A 198 -20.57 -7.74 3.93
CA VAL A 198 -21.22 -8.35 2.75
C VAL A 198 -21.18 -9.89 2.91
N PRO A 199 -22.11 -10.49 3.64
CA PRO A 199 -22.02 -11.90 4.08
C PRO A 199 -21.86 -12.92 2.96
N ASN A 200 -22.47 -12.68 1.80
CA ASN A 200 -22.48 -13.62 0.67
C ASN A 200 -21.35 -13.35 -0.35
N ILE A 201 -20.39 -12.51 -0.03
CA ILE A 201 -19.30 -12.21 -0.94
C ILE A 201 -18.38 -13.43 -1.13
N LYS A 202 -18.01 -13.70 -2.36
CA LYS A 202 -17.06 -14.76 -2.68
C LYS A 202 -15.63 -14.23 -2.61
N THR A 203 -14.76 -15.03 -2.03
CA THR A 203 -13.36 -14.65 -1.81
C THR A 203 -12.44 -15.56 -2.59
N HIS A 204 -11.50 -14.97 -3.33
CA HIS A 204 -10.49 -15.65 -4.11
C HIS A 204 -9.10 -15.25 -3.59
N ALA A 205 -8.24 -16.23 -3.32
CA ALA A 205 -6.90 -15.98 -2.80
C ALA A 205 -5.92 -15.70 -3.95
N LEU A 206 -5.24 -14.56 -3.90
CA LEU A 206 -4.15 -14.21 -4.83
C LEU A 206 -3.22 -13.21 -4.17
N ALA A 207 -1.96 -13.59 -3.94
CA ALA A 207 -0.90 -12.68 -3.54
C ALA A 207 -0.14 -12.16 -4.77
N LEU A 208 0.04 -10.84 -4.85
CA LEU A 208 0.85 -10.23 -5.91
C LEU A 208 2.33 -10.52 -5.70
N SER A 209 3.06 -10.58 -6.81
CA SER A 209 4.51 -10.80 -6.77
C SER A 209 5.24 -9.58 -6.21
N ILE A 210 6.26 -9.84 -5.39
CA ILE A 210 7.25 -8.84 -4.99
C ILE A 210 8.34 -8.77 -6.06
N ASN A 211 8.93 -7.58 -6.24
CA ASN A 211 10.00 -7.40 -7.21
C ASN A 211 11.19 -8.31 -6.89
N LYS A 212 11.66 -9.04 -7.90
CA LYS A 212 12.77 -9.99 -7.79
C LYS A 212 14.07 -9.37 -7.29
N VAL A 213 14.24 -8.05 -7.39
CA VAL A 213 15.43 -7.34 -6.88
C VAL A 213 15.67 -7.59 -5.39
N PHE A 214 14.59 -7.74 -4.60
CA PHE A 214 14.71 -8.05 -3.17
C PHE A 214 15.22 -9.48 -2.91
N ALA A 215 14.87 -10.43 -3.76
CA ALA A 215 15.40 -11.80 -3.67
C ALA A 215 16.89 -11.90 -4.07
N GLN A 216 17.39 -10.95 -4.89
CA GLN A 216 18.79 -10.90 -5.35
C GLN A 216 19.74 -10.35 -4.28
N LYS A 217 19.23 -9.66 -3.27
CA LYS A 217 20.02 -9.17 -2.12
C LYS A 217 19.85 -10.12 -0.95
N GLN A 218 20.88 -10.20 -0.12
CA GLN A 218 20.85 -11.02 1.09
C GLN A 218 21.48 -10.28 2.24
N TRP A 219 20.79 -10.28 3.37
CA TRP A 219 21.27 -9.75 4.62
C TRP A 219 22.39 -10.62 5.20
N ASP A 220 23.43 -9.98 5.73
CA ASP A 220 24.59 -10.63 6.33
C ASP A 220 25.05 -9.79 7.52
N ILE A 221 25.03 -10.38 8.71
CA ILE A 221 25.40 -9.70 9.98
C ILE A 221 26.81 -9.08 9.94
N SER A 222 27.71 -9.62 9.12
CA SER A 222 29.08 -9.09 8.98
C SER A 222 29.17 -7.81 8.13
N LYS A 223 28.09 -7.46 7.42
CA LYS A 223 28.04 -6.34 6.43
C LYS A 223 27.07 -5.25 6.80
N ILE A 224 26.35 -5.39 7.90
CA ILE A 224 25.36 -4.39 8.32
C ILE A 224 25.99 -3.17 8.98
N GLU A 225 25.23 -2.10 8.99
CA GLU A 225 25.48 -0.97 9.88
C GLU A 225 24.87 -1.30 11.23
N ARG A 226 25.71 -1.53 12.24
CA ARG A 226 25.25 -1.82 13.61
C ARG A 226 24.35 -0.71 14.11
N HIS A 227 23.39 -1.06 14.96
CA HIS A 227 22.40 -0.17 15.57
C HIS A 227 21.64 0.69 14.53
N SER A 228 21.41 0.15 13.32
CA SER A 228 20.63 0.83 12.30
C SER A 228 19.23 0.27 12.19
N LEU A 229 18.25 1.18 12.11
CA LEU A 229 16.84 0.88 11.82
C LEU A 229 16.49 1.39 10.44
N THR A 230 15.69 0.65 9.70
CA THR A 230 15.01 1.17 8.51
C THR A 230 13.50 1.04 8.69
N CYS A 231 12.74 2.07 8.33
CA CYS A 231 11.29 2.04 8.35
C CYS A 231 10.70 2.76 7.13
N THR A 232 9.66 2.21 6.52
CA THR A 232 8.95 2.81 5.37
C THR A 232 7.69 3.57 5.81
N ALA A 233 7.79 4.30 6.92
CA ALA A 233 6.66 4.87 7.65
C ALA A 233 6.38 6.35 7.33
N SER A 234 7.04 6.95 6.32
CA SER A 234 6.86 8.39 6.01
C SER A 234 5.52 8.70 5.33
N GLY A 235 5.00 9.90 5.56
CA GLY A 235 3.90 10.49 4.80
C GLY A 235 2.51 10.37 5.40
N TYR A 236 2.15 9.25 6.01
CA TYR A 236 0.80 8.97 6.53
C TYR A 236 0.81 8.63 8.01
N THR A 237 -0.22 9.10 8.75
CA THR A 237 -0.38 8.79 10.18
C THR A 237 -0.42 7.29 10.44
N ILE A 238 -1.22 6.56 9.65
CA ILE A 238 -1.41 5.11 9.80
C ILE A 238 -0.13 4.29 9.61
N LYS A 239 0.92 4.84 9.01
CA LYS A 239 2.23 4.18 8.90
C LYS A 239 3.07 4.27 10.17
N GLY A 240 2.67 5.11 11.14
CA GLY A 240 3.17 5.08 12.51
C GLY A 240 4.63 5.54 12.71
N LEU A 241 5.16 6.47 11.89
CA LEU A 241 6.53 6.98 12.09
C LEU A 241 6.77 7.48 13.53
N HIS A 242 5.75 8.09 14.16
CA HIS A 242 5.83 8.55 15.55
C HIS A 242 6.07 7.41 16.56
N VAL A 243 5.62 6.19 16.27
CA VAL A 243 5.90 4.99 17.08
C VAL A 243 7.38 4.61 16.95
N VAL A 244 7.91 4.60 15.73
CA VAL A 244 9.35 4.33 15.48
C VAL A 244 10.23 5.35 16.22
N LEU A 245 9.87 6.64 16.14
CA LEU A 245 10.63 7.71 16.79
C LEU A 245 10.63 7.57 18.33
N ARG A 246 9.52 7.17 18.93
CA ARG A 246 9.43 6.90 20.37
C ARG A 246 10.27 5.68 20.78
N ALA A 247 10.22 4.59 20.01
CA ALA A 247 11.08 3.42 20.26
C ALA A 247 12.57 3.77 20.12
N ALA A 248 12.93 4.52 19.08
CA ALA A 248 14.32 4.99 18.90
C ALA A 248 14.81 5.92 20.02
N ALA A 249 13.90 6.74 20.58
CA ALA A 249 14.25 7.62 21.70
C ALA A 249 14.58 6.85 23.00
N ILE A 250 14.00 5.67 23.20
CA ILE A 250 14.37 4.79 24.33
C ILE A 250 15.79 4.23 24.14
N LEU A 251 16.15 3.91 22.91
CA LEU A 251 17.42 3.24 22.58
C LEU A 251 18.61 4.19 22.45
N LYS A 252 18.39 5.47 22.16
CA LYS A 252 19.44 6.43 21.77
C LYS A 252 20.57 6.62 22.80
N ASP A 253 20.26 6.52 24.10
CA ASP A 253 21.22 6.75 25.15
C ASP A 253 22.14 5.52 25.36
N LYS A 254 21.59 4.32 25.16
CA LYS A 254 22.37 3.06 25.16
C LYS A 254 23.17 2.88 23.86
N TYR A 255 22.62 3.35 22.74
CA TYR A 255 23.24 3.26 21.41
C TYR A 255 23.44 4.65 20.79
N PRO A 256 24.47 5.39 21.17
CA PRO A 256 24.69 6.77 20.67
C PRO A 256 24.91 6.86 19.15
N ASP A 257 25.31 5.76 18.53
CA ASP A 257 25.50 5.59 17.07
C ASP A 257 24.21 5.16 16.33
N LEU A 258 23.10 4.94 17.06
CA LEU A 258 21.81 4.58 16.47
C LEU A 258 21.46 5.46 15.27
N LYS A 259 21.04 4.86 14.15
CA LYS A 259 20.50 5.53 12.97
C LYS A 259 19.15 4.98 12.57
N VAL A 260 18.21 5.87 12.29
CA VAL A 260 16.87 5.55 11.77
C VAL A 260 16.79 6.06 10.34
N TYR A 261 16.84 5.15 9.38
CA TYR A 261 16.74 5.44 7.96
C TYR A 261 15.27 5.47 7.53
N VAL A 262 14.85 6.62 6.97
CA VAL A 262 13.46 6.85 6.57
C VAL A 262 13.41 7.16 5.06
N PRO A 263 13.18 6.16 4.21
CA PRO A 263 12.88 6.39 2.80
C PRO A 263 11.49 7.03 2.62
N GLY A 264 11.32 7.75 1.52
CA GLY A 264 10.07 8.41 1.17
C GLY A 264 10.08 9.92 1.42
N THR A 265 8.94 10.50 1.72
CA THR A 265 8.83 11.95 1.89
C THR A 265 9.54 12.44 3.14
N LYS A 266 10.48 13.37 2.99
CA LYS A 266 11.09 14.05 4.13
C LYS A 266 10.03 14.84 4.89
N MET A 267 9.87 14.54 6.18
CA MET A 267 8.82 15.11 7.02
C MET A 267 9.35 16.23 7.97
N VAL A 268 10.57 16.69 7.75
CA VAL A 268 11.19 17.74 8.54
C VAL A 268 11.95 18.71 7.64
N GLY A 269 12.20 19.92 8.15
CA GLY A 269 12.95 20.94 7.43
C GLY A 269 12.04 21.78 6.51
N GLY A 270 12.66 22.52 5.62
CA GLY A 270 12.01 23.57 4.84
C GLY A 270 12.11 24.90 5.53
N SER A 271 13.19 25.65 5.21
CA SER A 271 13.43 26.97 5.75
C SER A 271 12.61 28.06 5.03
N SER A 272 12.21 27.79 3.78
CA SER A 272 11.46 28.75 2.98
C SER A 272 10.00 28.86 3.43
N LEU A 273 9.43 30.06 3.31
CA LEU A 273 8.02 30.32 3.60
C LEU A 273 7.09 29.39 2.79
N LYS A 274 7.45 29.13 1.53
CA LYS A 274 6.71 28.26 0.61
C LYS A 274 6.66 26.78 1.11
N GLU A 275 7.74 26.28 1.69
CA GLU A 275 7.82 24.93 2.26
C GLU A 275 7.03 24.84 3.55
N LYS A 276 7.13 25.85 4.42
CA LYS A 276 6.33 25.93 5.65
C LYS A 276 4.83 25.90 5.36
N LEU A 277 4.39 26.62 4.30
CA LEU A 277 2.99 26.64 3.87
C LEU A 277 2.49 25.33 3.24
N LYS A 278 3.39 24.43 2.82
CA LYS A 278 3.04 23.10 2.27
C LYS A 278 2.91 22.01 3.34
N LYS A 279 3.37 22.25 4.57
CA LYS A 279 3.35 21.25 5.64
C LYS A 279 1.91 20.92 6.04
N ASN A 280 1.61 19.62 6.17
CA ASN A 280 0.37 19.14 6.77
C ASN A 280 0.52 18.93 8.29
N GLY A 281 -0.59 18.68 8.96
CA GLY A 281 -0.62 18.51 10.41
C GLY A 281 0.25 17.36 10.91
N TYR A 282 0.31 16.25 10.18
CA TYR A 282 1.16 15.14 10.57
C TYR A 282 2.65 15.47 10.47
N THR A 283 3.06 16.20 9.43
CA THR A 283 4.45 16.69 9.32
C THR A 283 4.83 17.60 10.50
N LYS A 284 3.91 18.51 10.88
CA LYS A 284 4.12 19.39 12.04
C LYS A 284 4.21 18.58 13.34
N TYR A 285 3.37 17.56 13.51
CA TYR A 285 3.41 16.67 14.67
C TYR A 285 4.77 15.94 14.76
N ILE A 286 5.23 15.36 13.66
CA ILE A 286 6.54 14.65 13.60
C ILE A 286 7.70 15.61 13.92
N GLU A 287 7.70 16.83 13.38
CA GLU A 287 8.75 17.83 13.69
C GLU A 287 8.78 18.18 15.17
N ASN A 288 7.62 18.38 15.79
CA ASN A 288 7.52 18.66 17.22
C ASN A 288 8.02 17.47 18.06
N LEU A 289 7.58 16.26 17.70
CA LEU A 289 7.97 15.03 18.38
C LEU A 289 9.49 14.78 18.32
N ILE A 290 10.11 14.97 17.17
CA ILE A 290 11.57 14.81 17.01
C ILE A 290 12.33 15.74 17.97
N LYS A 291 11.90 17.01 18.08
CA LYS A 291 12.50 17.99 18.99
C LYS A 291 12.27 17.61 20.45
N GLU A 292 11.04 17.24 20.80
CA GLU A 292 10.68 16.79 22.15
C GLU A 292 11.53 15.60 22.60
N LEU A 293 11.74 14.63 21.72
CA LEU A 293 12.51 13.43 21.99
C LEU A 293 14.04 13.63 21.89
N GLY A 294 14.50 14.74 21.32
CA GLY A 294 15.92 15.03 21.13
C GLY A 294 16.66 13.99 20.28
N ILE A 295 16.03 13.57 19.15
CA ILE A 295 16.54 12.48 18.29
C ILE A 295 16.92 12.94 16.88
N GLU A 296 17.04 14.25 16.63
CA GLU A 296 17.32 14.81 15.30
C GLU A 296 18.57 14.19 14.65
N LYS A 297 19.63 14.01 15.42
CA LYS A 297 20.94 13.49 14.94
C LYS A 297 20.89 12.00 14.56
N HIS A 298 19.86 11.29 15.01
CA HIS A 298 19.69 9.87 14.77
C HIS A 298 18.88 9.57 13.49
N ILE A 299 18.20 10.56 12.90
CA ILE A 299 17.30 10.35 11.77
C ILE A 299 17.99 10.68 10.45
N VAL A 300 17.95 9.74 9.52
CA VAL A 300 18.49 9.88 8.17
C VAL A 300 17.34 9.81 7.16
N TRP A 301 16.99 10.95 6.56
CA TRP A 301 15.97 11.05 5.53
C TRP A 301 16.57 10.71 4.17
N LEU A 302 16.16 9.60 3.57
CA LEU A 302 16.70 9.15 2.28
C LEU A 302 15.99 9.80 1.07
N GLY A 303 14.80 10.39 1.26
CA GLY A 303 14.00 10.83 0.12
C GLY A 303 13.38 9.65 -0.62
N ARG A 304 12.95 9.88 -1.85
CA ARG A 304 12.48 8.80 -2.74
C ARG A 304 13.70 8.07 -3.28
N ILE A 305 13.74 6.78 -3.06
CA ILE A 305 14.78 5.87 -3.54
C ILE A 305 14.15 4.80 -4.44
N SER A 306 14.95 4.20 -5.31
CA SER A 306 14.53 3.09 -6.17
C SER A 306 14.34 1.80 -5.36
N GLN A 307 13.75 0.78 -5.96
CA GLN A 307 13.61 -0.54 -5.33
C GLN A 307 14.98 -1.22 -5.13
N GLU A 308 15.90 -1.01 -6.03
CA GLU A 308 17.30 -1.47 -5.94
C GLU A 308 18.01 -0.83 -4.74
N GLU A 309 17.90 0.48 -4.58
CA GLU A 309 18.46 1.22 -3.44
C GLU A 309 17.81 0.80 -2.11
N LEU A 310 16.50 0.53 -2.12
CA LEU A 310 15.78 0.04 -0.94
C LEU A 310 16.24 -1.38 -0.55
N ALA A 311 16.41 -2.27 -1.54
CA ALA A 311 16.92 -3.62 -1.30
C ALA A 311 18.35 -3.60 -0.74
N GLU A 312 19.21 -2.70 -1.23
CA GLU A 312 20.55 -2.47 -0.66
C GLU A 312 20.48 -1.89 0.76
N ARG A 313 19.55 -0.96 1.03
CA ARG A 313 19.36 -0.44 2.38
C ARG A 313 18.92 -1.54 3.34
N TYR A 314 17.98 -2.40 2.96
CA TYR A 314 17.58 -3.54 3.76
C TYR A 314 18.76 -4.48 4.05
N ALA A 315 19.58 -4.81 3.06
CA ALA A 315 20.76 -5.69 3.25
C ALA A 315 21.80 -5.13 4.24
N LYS A 316 21.85 -3.79 4.41
CA LYS A 316 22.76 -3.10 5.34
C LYS A 316 22.10 -2.74 6.67
N THR A 317 20.83 -2.97 6.84
CA THR A 317 20.06 -2.59 8.03
C THR A 317 20.20 -3.66 9.12
N HIS A 318 20.38 -3.25 10.38
CA HIS A 318 20.37 -4.20 11.49
C HIS A 318 18.95 -4.72 11.75
N VAL A 319 17.96 -3.83 11.87
CA VAL A 319 16.55 -4.19 12.07
C VAL A 319 15.63 -3.37 11.16
N PHE A 320 14.73 -4.03 10.46
CA PHE A 320 13.60 -3.39 9.80
C PHE A 320 12.44 -3.26 10.78
N ILE A 321 11.95 -2.05 11.02
CA ILE A 321 10.79 -1.81 11.89
C ILE A 321 9.59 -1.36 11.06
N MET A 322 8.47 -2.09 11.18
CA MET A 322 7.18 -1.73 10.62
C MET A 322 6.21 -1.38 11.75
N SER A 323 5.69 -0.16 11.72
CA SER A 323 4.92 0.45 12.80
C SER A 323 3.52 0.90 12.38
N SER A 324 2.95 0.26 11.38
CA SER A 324 1.62 0.66 10.89
C SER A 324 0.52 0.38 11.92
N ALA A 325 -0.45 1.30 12.03
CA ALA A 325 -1.65 1.12 12.87
C ALA A 325 -2.63 0.12 12.25
N ILE A 326 -2.55 -0.08 10.94
CA ILE A 326 -3.33 -1.06 10.18
C ILE A 326 -2.63 -1.37 8.86
N GLU A 327 -2.67 -2.62 8.45
CA GLU A 327 -2.20 -3.11 7.14
C GLU A 327 -3.14 -4.20 6.64
N ASN A 328 -3.43 -4.21 5.35
CA ASN A 328 -4.02 -5.39 4.72
C ASN A 328 -2.93 -6.47 4.57
N HIS A 329 -1.93 -6.15 3.75
CA HIS A 329 -0.64 -6.84 3.72
C HIS A 329 0.44 -5.78 3.51
N SER A 330 1.63 -5.98 4.05
CA SER A 330 2.70 -5.00 3.90
C SER A 330 3.71 -5.47 2.87
N SER A 331 3.73 -4.84 1.68
CA SER A 331 4.77 -5.13 0.67
C SER A 331 6.16 -4.87 1.25
N SER A 332 6.35 -3.74 1.94
CA SER A 332 7.67 -3.38 2.50
C SER A 332 8.17 -4.37 3.56
N LEU A 333 7.27 -4.97 4.35
CA LEU A 333 7.67 -6.01 5.30
C LEU A 333 8.05 -7.31 4.57
N LYS A 334 7.27 -7.73 3.57
CA LYS A 334 7.61 -8.88 2.73
C LYS A 334 8.91 -8.67 1.96
N GLU A 335 9.14 -7.46 1.44
CA GLU A 335 10.41 -7.05 0.79
C GLU A 335 11.60 -7.17 1.75
N GLY A 336 11.48 -6.64 2.97
CA GLY A 336 12.49 -6.78 4.02
C GLY A 336 12.76 -8.24 4.40
N MET A 337 11.69 -9.02 4.60
CA MET A 337 11.81 -10.46 4.86
C MET A 337 12.46 -11.21 3.70
N MET A 338 12.19 -10.83 2.44
CA MET A 338 12.80 -11.46 1.26
C MET A 338 14.31 -11.19 1.17
N VAL A 339 14.77 -10.01 1.57
CA VAL A 339 16.21 -9.72 1.76
C VAL A 339 16.77 -10.49 2.97
N GLY A 340 15.93 -10.78 3.96
CA GLY A 340 16.30 -11.47 5.19
C GLY A 340 16.71 -10.50 6.32
N VAL A 341 16.32 -9.21 6.27
CA VAL A 341 16.59 -8.33 7.39
C VAL A 341 15.69 -8.72 8.58
N PRO A 342 16.23 -8.85 9.81
CA PRO A 342 15.42 -9.10 11.00
C PRO A 342 14.33 -8.04 11.18
N CYS A 343 13.10 -8.47 11.43
CA CYS A 343 11.93 -7.59 11.41
C CYS A 343 11.28 -7.50 12.78
N VAL A 344 10.96 -6.27 13.20
CA VAL A 344 10.07 -5.95 14.33
C VAL A 344 8.84 -5.25 13.77
N SER A 345 7.66 -5.84 13.93
CA SER A 345 6.44 -5.41 13.23
C SER A 345 5.25 -5.31 14.17
N THR A 346 4.32 -4.42 13.87
CA THR A 346 3.02 -4.41 14.55
C THR A 346 2.19 -5.64 14.18
N ALA A 347 1.48 -6.21 15.16
CA ALA A 347 0.56 -7.33 14.99
C ALA A 347 -0.82 -6.84 14.51
N VAL A 348 -0.89 -6.28 13.29
CA VAL A 348 -2.12 -5.67 12.74
C VAL A 348 -2.52 -6.29 11.41
N GLY A 349 -3.82 -6.31 11.16
CA GLY A 349 -4.38 -6.77 9.88
C GLY A 349 -3.93 -8.19 9.51
N GLY A 350 -3.46 -8.37 8.30
CA GLY A 350 -2.97 -9.66 7.79
C GLY A 350 -1.52 -9.99 8.17
N ILE A 351 -0.81 -9.14 8.90
CA ILE A 351 0.61 -9.35 9.25
C ILE A 351 0.83 -10.67 10.03
N PRO A 352 0.03 -11.02 11.05
CA PRO A 352 0.21 -12.25 11.82
C PRO A 352 0.04 -13.55 11.02
N GLU A 353 -0.50 -13.47 9.80
CA GLU A 353 -0.66 -14.65 8.95
C GLU A 353 0.67 -15.14 8.36
N TYR A 354 1.66 -14.24 8.19
CA TYR A 354 2.96 -14.59 7.63
C TYR A 354 4.17 -14.26 8.51
N VAL A 355 4.00 -13.43 9.54
CA VAL A 355 5.04 -13.23 10.57
C VAL A 355 4.71 -14.07 11.78
N LYS A 356 5.66 -14.95 12.16
CA LYS A 356 5.60 -15.80 13.36
C LYS A 356 6.49 -15.20 14.42
N HIS A 357 5.88 -14.74 15.52
CA HIS A 357 6.56 -14.09 16.63
C HIS A 357 7.68 -14.95 17.21
N GLY A 358 8.89 -14.38 17.30
CA GLY A 358 10.09 -15.07 17.81
C GLY A 358 10.74 -16.06 16.84
N GLU A 359 10.14 -16.33 15.67
CA GLU A 359 10.68 -17.26 14.68
C GLU A 359 11.28 -16.52 13.47
N ASN A 360 10.47 -15.75 12.74
CA ASN A 360 10.87 -15.03 11.54
C ASN A 360 10.67 -13.52 11.63
N GLY A 361 10.32 -13.01 12.83
CA GLY A 361 10.15 -11.62 13.19
C GLY A 361 9.57 -11.49 14.59
N PHE A 362 9.67 -10.31 15.18
CA PHE A 362 8.95 -9.98 16.40
C PHE A 362 7.67 -9.22 16.09
N LEU A 363 6.59 -9.52 16.84
CA LEU A 363 5.30 -8.86 16.76
C LEU A 363 4.99 -8.12 18.05
N TYR A 364 4.59 -6.85 17.94
CA TYR A 364 4.14 -6.03 19.08
C TYR A 364 2.80 -5.36 18.75
N ARG A 365 2.05 -4.93 19.77
CA ARG A 365 0.84 -4.14 19.56
C ARG A 365 1.22 -2.70 19.21
N PHE A 366 0.45 -2.08 18.34
CA PHE A 366 0.76 -0.78 17.75
C PHE A 366 1.17 0.30 18.77
N GLU A 367 0.49 0.36 19.92
CA GLU A 367 0.75 1.37 20.96
C GLU A 367 1.98 1.06 21.83
N GLU A 368 2.51 -0.17 21.75
CA GLU A 368 3.54 -0.68 22.65
C GLU A 368 4.96 -0.43 22.11
N TYR A 369 5.28 0.84 21.80
CA TYR A 369 6.63 1.22 21.36
C TYR A 369 7.75 0.88 22.36
N PRO A 370 7.52 0.82 23.70
CA PRO A 370 8.55 0.31 24.63
C PRO A 370 8.91 -1.14 24.34
N LEU A 371 7.91 -2.01 24.12
CA LEU A 371 8.13 -3.41 23.77
C LEU A 371 8.83 -3.55 22.41
N ALA A 372 8.50 -2.68 21.43
CA ALA A 372 9.23 -2.63 20.18
C ALA A 372 10.71 -2.28 20.38
N ALA A 373 11.02 -1.37 21.30
CA ALA A 373 12.40 -1.03 21.64
C ALA A 373 13.13 -2.22 22.29
N GLU A 374 12.51 -2.95 23.21
CA GLU A 374 13.08 -4.17 23.81
C GLU A 374 13.39 -5.23 22.74
N TYR A 375 12.49 -5.49 21.81
CA TYR A 375 12.74 -6.45 20.72
C TYR A 375 13.84 -6.00 19.76
N ILE A 376 13.96 -4.71 19.50
CA ILE A 376 15.07 -4.15 18.72
C ILE A 376 16.38 -4.35 19.48
N GLU A 377 16.40 -4.06 20.76
CA GLU A 377 17.57 -4.25 21.63
C GLU A 377 17.98 -5.74 21.70
N GLU A 378 17.05 -6.66 21.84
CA GLU A 378 17.32 -8.10 21.84
C GLU A 378 18.02 -8.55 20.55
N ILE A 379 17.58 -8.02 19.38
CA ILE A 379 18.25 -8.31 18.10
C ILE A 379 19.63 -7.66 18.04
N PHE A 380 19.80 -6.43 18.57
CA PHE A 380 21.08 -5.74 18.57
C PHE A 380 22.15 -6.46 19.39
N GLU A 381 21.76 -7.05 20.51
CA GLU A 381 22.65 -7.72 21.48
C GLU A 381 22.89 -9.20 21.14
N ASN A 382 22.08 -9.82 20.25
CA ASN A 382 22.15 -11.25 19.99
C ASN A 382 22.28 -11.55 18.49
N ASP A 383 23.51 -11.67 18.03
CA ASP A 383 23.84 -11.97 16.64
C ASP A 383 23.30 -13.32 16.16
N ASP A 384 23.22 -14.33 17.03
CA ASP A 384 22.73 -15.67 16.66
C ASP A 384 21.21 -15.63 16.47
N LEU A 385 20.49 -14.91 17.32
CA LEU A 385 19.07 -14.65 17.14
C LEU A 385 18.82 -13.89 15.82
N ALA A 386 19.60 -12.83 15.55
CA ALA A 386 19.49 -12.05 14.33
C ALA A 386 19.73 -12.91 13.08
N ARG A 387 20.75 -13.77 13.06
CA ARG A 387 21.01 -14.74 11.97
C ARG A 387 19.87 -15.72 11.78
N LYS A 388 19.38 -16.34 12.86
CA LYS A 388 18.28 -17.30 12.82
C LYS A 388 17.02 -16.66 12.29
N MET A 389 16.67 -15.48 12.80
CA MET A 389 15.49 -14.72 12.34
C MET A 389 15.61 -14.33 10.87
N SER A 390 16.78 -13.88 10.42
CA SER A 390 17.08 -13.55 9.04
C SER A 390 16.83 -14.73 8.10
N LEU A 391 17.38 -15.89 8.41
CA LEU A 391 17.20 -17.10 7.61
C LEU A 391 15.73 -17.52 7.51
N ASN A 392 15.02 -17.51 8.63
CA ASN A 392 13.61 -17.89 8.71
C ASN A 392 12.72 -16.87 7.97
N ALA A 393 12.97 -15.57 8.12
CA ALA A 393 12.25 -14.51 7.42
C ALA A 393 12.39 -14.67 5.90
N ARG A 394 13.64 -14.85 5.42
CA ARG A 394 13.92 -15.04 4.00
C ARG A 394 13.26 -16.32 3.45
N ALA A 395 13.39 -17.43 4.13
CA ALA A 395 12.77 -18.70 3.72
C ALA A 395 11.25 -18.57 3.62
N SER A 396 10.62 -17.96 4.63
CA SER A 396 9.17 -17.72 4.65
C SER A 396 8.72 -16.83 3.49
N ALA A 397 9.42 -15.73 3.24
CA ALA A 397 9.08 -14.80 2.16
C ALA A 397 9.27 -15.40 0.77
N LEU A 398 10.34 -16.15 0.55
CA LEU A 398 10.57 -16.84 -0.73
C LEU A 398 9.50 -17.91 -0.98
N ALA A 399 9.14 -18.71 0.01
CA ALA A 399 8.11 -19.74 -0.11
C ALA A 399 6.72 -19.15 -0.47
N LEU A 400 6.39 -17.95 0.01
CA LEU A 400 5.13 -17.26 -0.37
C LEU A 400 5.08 -16.90 -1.86
N HIS A 401 6.25 -16.81 -2.53
CA HIS A 401 6.36 -16.36 -3.92
C HIS A 401 6.87 -17.44 -4.88
N GLU A 402 7.33 -18.62 -4.37
CA GLU A 402 7.74 -19.74 -5.20
C GLU A 402 6.57 -20.37 -5.95
N GLY A 403 6.83 -20.74 -7.23
CA GLY A 403 5.84 -21.42 -8.08
C GLY A 403 4.60 -20.58 -8.38
N ASN A 404 4.67 -19.28 -8.21
CA ASN A 404 3.53 -18.38 -8.37
C ASN A 404 3.39 -17.98 -9.85
N ASP A 405 2.79 -18.85 -10.69
CA ASP A 405 2.27 -18.41 -11.99
C ASP A 405 1.02 -17.54 -11.74
N LEU A 406 1.29 -16.25 -11.49
CA LEU A 406 0.28 -15.25 -11.16
C LEU A 406 -0.77 -15.13 -12.28
N TYR A 407 -0.32 -15.25 -13.54
CA TYR A 407 -1.19 -15.24 -14.71
C TYR A 407 -2.19 -16.41 -14.68
N GLN A 408 -1.72 -17.65 -14.48
CA GLN A 408 -2.60 -18.81 -14.43
C GLN A 408 -3.57 -18.76 -13.24
N LYS A 409 -3.11 -18.25 -12.09
CA LYS A 409 -3.98 -18.10 -10.91
C LYS A 409 -5.10 -17.09 -11.17
N ILE A 410 -4.80 -15.91 -11.71
CA ILE A 410 -5.81 -14.90 -11.97
C ILE A 410 -6.79 -15.33 -13.07
N ILE A 411 -6.32 -16.06 -14.09
CA ILE A 411 -7.19 -16.61 -15.13
C ILE A 411 -8.17 -17.65 -14.56
N ARG A 412 -7.74 -18.50 -13.64
CA ARG A 412 -8.66 -19.43 -12.94
C ARG A 412 -9.74 -18.66 -12.16
N ILE A 413 -9.37 -17.59 -11.47
CA ILE A 413 -10.33 -16.74 -10.76
C ILE A 413 -11.32 -16.13 -11.75
N TYR A 414 -10.86 -15.56 -12.86
CA TYR A 414 -11.76 -14.97 -13.87
C TYR A 414 -12.72 -16.00 -14.45
N LYS A 415 -12.26 -17.21 -14.75
CA LYS A 415 -13.12 -18.30 -15.21
C LYS A 415 -14.19 -18.68 -14.18
N SER A 416 -13.80 -18.82 -12.90
CA SER A 416 -14.72 -19.08 -11.80
C SER A 416 -15.81 -18.00 -11.70
N VAL A 417 -15.44 -16.72 -11.75
CA VAL A 417 -16.38 -15.59 -11.70
C VAL A 417 -17.35 -15.58 -12.90
N LEU A 418 -16.90 -16.02 -14.08
CA LEU A 418 -17.74 -16.13 -15.27
C LEU A 418 -18.72 -17.31 -15.21
N GLU A 419 -18.31 -18.44 -14.65
CA GLU A 419 -19.12 -19.65 -14.51
C GLU A 419 -20.28 -19.45 -13.54
N GLU A 420 -20.02 -18.78 -12.43
CA GLU A 420 -21.03 -18.48 -11.40
C GLU A 420 -22.23 -17.68 -11.89
N LYS A 421 -22.07 -16.91 -12.94
CA LYS A 421 -23.17 -16.15 -13.53
C LYS A 421 -24.04 -16.97 -14.47
N LYS A 422 -23.57 -18.14 -14.90
CA LYS A 422 -24.34 -19.05 -15.77
C LYS A 422 -25.22 -20.02 -14.99
N SER A 423 -24.94 -20.17 -13.68
CA SER A 423 -25.74 -20.95 -12.72
C SER A 423 -26.77 -20.06 -12.01
#